data_5e8d32626a462571bc8bb05f74b6d011
#
_entry.id   5e8d32626a462571bc8bb05f74b6d011
#
_cell.length_a   1.000
_cell.length_b   1.000
_cell.length_c   1.000
_cell.angle_alpha   90.00
_cell.angle_beta   90.00
_cell.angle_gamma   90.00
#
_symmetry.space_group_name_H-M   'P 1'
#
loop_
_entity.id
_entity.type
_entity.pdbx_description
1 polymer ?
#
loop_
_entity_poly.entity_id
_entity_poly.type
_entity_poly.pdbx_seq_one_letter_code
_entity_poly.pdbx_strand_id
1 'polypeptide(L)'
;RGVQLVAVDPEREGISFFSELKFTGEKLTDAEDGRIVIGAELARQLQTRVGRKLVVLTQSADGKNRERGFRIAGTFDADGTSLEKAFAFTGLASAQSFLRDQTTNETAGLVTEVSFLLTEEPLREVAVSELEVVFPNKDIADWRVLQPQVAEMFVLADASIYIIFLLMMGGLAFGLVNTLIAAVMERVRELGMLRAIGMQRRVVLAQVVVESMMIMCVGIVLGLAAGCLGVWALSDGIDLSAFAEGIDAFGMSALLIPVLHFEDLWLFSGLSLILGFIASIFPAL
;
A
#
# COMPACT_ATOMS: atom_id res chain seq x y z
N ARG A 1 -2.40 3.08 31.99
CA ARG A 1 -2.78 2.64 30.66
C ARG A 1 -1.54 2.05 29.97
N GLY A 2 -1.69 0.95 29.23
CA GLY A 2 -0.60 0.36 28.46
C GLY A 2 -0.31 1.19 27.22
N VAL A 3 0.97 1.53 27.00
CA VAL A 3 1.49 2.23 25.83
C VAL A 3 2.78 1.55 25.43
N GLN A 4 3.02 1.39 24.16
CA GLN A 4 4.28 0.87 23.64
C GLN A 4 5.30 2.00 23.57
N LEU A 5 6.36 1.90 24.38
CA LEU A 5 7.47 2.84 24.32
C LEU A 5 8.48 2.35 23.27
N VAL A 6 8.64 3.12 22.20
CA VAL A 6 9.59 2.85 21.13
C VAL A 6 10.79 3.77 21.31
N ALA A 7 11.97 3.18 21.35
CA ALA A 7 13.21 3.91 21.42
C ALA A 7 13.82 4.03 20.02
N VAL A 8 14.08 5.25 19.58
CA VAL A 8 14.57 5.54 18.24
C VAL A 8 15.91 6.30 18.29
N ASP A 9 16.69 6.12 17.24
CA ASP A 9 17.82 6.98 16.95
C ASP A 9 17.45 7.86 15.76
N PRO A 10 17.02 9.12 15.98
CA PRO A 10 16.48 9.98 14.93
C PRO A 10 17.46 10.24 13.76
N GLU A 11 18.77 10.15 14.01
CA GLU A 11 19.78 10.34 12.96
C GLU A 11 19.86 9.15 11.99
N ARG A 12 19.49 7.95 12.46
CA ARG A 12 19.52 6.70 11.68
C ARG A 12 18.15 6.22 11.26
N GLU A 13 17.12 6.86 11.79
CA GLU A 13 15.71 6.51 11.55
C GLU A 13 15.24 7.11 10.23
N GLY A 14 15.24 6.32 9.17
CA GLY A 14 14.77 6.73 7.84
C GLY A 14 13.71 5.82 7.25
N ILE A 15 13.34 4.75 7.97
CA ILE A 15 12.52 3.66 7.42
C ILE A 15 11.17 3.55 8.13
N SER A 16 11.13 3.86 9.45
CA SER A 16 9.90 3.72 10.21
C SER A 16 8.95 4.89 9.99
N PHE A 17 7.70 4.67 10.36
CA PHE A 17 6.68 5.69 10.31
C PHE A 17 7.02 6.94 11.16
N PHE A 18 7.97 6.86 12.10
CA PHE A 18 8.41 8.00 12.90
C PHE A 18 8.91 9.16 12.03
N SER A 19 9.60 8.88 10.93
CA SER A 19 10.13 9.90 10.02
C SER A 19 9.03 10.67 9.28
N GLU A 20 7.89 10.03 9.03
CA GLU A 20 6.77 10.56 8.26
C GLU A 20 5.70 11.27 9.11
N LEU A 21 5.78 11.12 10.45
CA LEU A 21 4.81 11.72 11.36
C LEU A 21 4.84 13.25 11.33
N LYS A 22 3.68 13.85 11.46
CA LYS A 22 3.52 15.29 11.67
C LYS A 22 3.69 15.61 13.16
N PHE A 23 4.71 16.39 13.48
CA PHE A 23 5.00 16.76 14.88
C PHE A 23 4.50 18.16 15.21
N THR A 24 3.97 18.28 16.42
CA THR A 24 3.64 19.58 17.04
C THR A 24 4.53 19.76 18.28
N GLY A 25 5.38 20.77 18.27
CA GLY A 25 6.43 20.97 19.28
C GLY A 25 7.80 20.57 18.75
N GLU A 26 8.69 20.15 19.64
CA GLU A 26 10.04 19.73 19.27
C GLU A 26 10.09 18.23 18.99
N LYS A 27 10.86 17.85 17.95
CA LYS A 27 11.19 16.46 17.68
C LYS A 27 12.31 15.99 18.62
N LEU A 28 12.50 14.68 18.72
CA LEU A 28 13.72 14.14 19.31
C LEU A 28 14.90 14.52 18.42
N THR A 29 15.99 14.93 19.04
CA THR A 29 17.19 15.42 18.31
C THR A 29 18.19 14.32 18.00
N ASP A 30 18.41 13.44 18.97
CA ASP A 30 19.43 12.39 18.89
C ASP A 30 19.04 11.18 19.75
N ALA A 31 19.86 10.14 19.72
CA ALA A 31 19.68 8.92 20.51
C ALA A 31 19.75 9.14 22.03
N GLU A 32 20.44 10.18 22.48
CA GLU A 32 20.63 10.52 23.92
C GLU A 32 19.47 11.39 24.46
N ASP A 33 18.57 11.86 23.59
CA ASP A 33 17.47 12.72 23.99
C ASP A 33 16.60 12.07 25.08
N GLY A 34 16.67 12.61 26.26
CA GLY A 34 15.96 12.11 27.45
C GLY A 34 14.49 12.57 27.52
N ARG A 35 13.95 13.16 26.45
CA ARG A 35 12.58 13.59 26.34
C ARG A 35 11.70 12.50 25.70
N ILE A 36 10.39 12.73 25.71
CA ILE A 36 9.41 11.82 25.11
C ILE A 36 8.50 12.57 24.16
N VAL A 37 8.18 11.94 23.05
CA VAL A 37 7.14 12.39 22.12
C VAL A 37 5.98 11.39 22.21
N ILE A 38 4.76 11.90 22.36
CA ILE A 38 3.54 11.09 22.55
C ILE A 38 2.51 11.46 21.48
N GLY A 39 1.59 10.54 21.19
CA GLY A 39 0.50 10.83 20.26
C GLY A 39 -0.42 11.94 20.77
N ALA A 40 -0.96 12.72 19.85
CA ALA A 40 -1.85 13.84 20.18
C ALA A 40 -3.10 13.38 20.94
N GLU A 41 -3.66 12.23 20.56
CA GLU A 41 -4.81 11.63 21.22
C GLU A 41 -4.45 11.13 22.64
N LEU A 42 -3.27 10.52 22.80
CA LEU A 42 -2.76 10.11 24.11
C LEU A 42 -2.58 11.32 25.05
N ALA A 43 -2.06 12.43 24.51
CA ALA A 43 -1.92 13.67 25.28
C ALA A 43 -3.26 14.22 25.74
N ARG A 44 -4.29 14.18 24.89
CA ARG A 44 -5.67 14.57 25.24
C ARG A 44 -6.25 13.68 26.33
N GLN A 45 -6.10 12.37 26.21
CA GLN A 45 -6.62 11.40 27.18
C GLN A 45 -5.95 11.49 28.55
N LEU A 46 -4.64 11.77 28.58
CA LEU A 46 -3.87 11.98 29.81
C LEU A 46 -4.00 13.41 30.36
N GLN A 47 -4.77 14.29 29.70
CA GLN A 47 -4.94 15.70 30.04
C GLN A 47 -3.59 16.40 30.24
N THR A 48 -2.61 16.09 29.41
CA THR A 48 -1.25 16.61 29.48
C THR A 48 -0.92 17.46 28.25
N ARG A 49 0.23 18.12 28.25
CA ARG A 49 0.68 18.99 27.16
C ARG A 49 2.21 19.01 27.05
N VAL A 50 2.71 19.46 25.92
CA VAL A 50 4.13 19.69 25.68
C VAL A 50 4.75 20.48 26.82
N GLY A 51 5.94 20.09 27.25
CA GLY A 51 6.71 20.67 28.34
C GLY A 51 6.41 20.08 29.73
N ARG A 52 5.29 19.35 29.92
CA ARG A 52 4.99 18.63 31.16
C ARG A 52 5.81 17.36 31.32
N LYS A 53 5.91 16.88 32.56
CA LYS A 53 6.56 15.65 32.94
C LYS A 53 5.55 14.50 32.89
N LEU A 54 5.90 13.43 32.20
CA LEU A 54 5.16 12.18 32.14
C LEU A 54 5.98 11.08 32.82
N VAL A 55 5.38 10.31 33.71
CA VAL A 55 6.03 9.18 34.37
C VAL A 55 5.70 7.91 33.59
N VAL A 56 6.73 7.24 33.11
CA VAL A 56 6.62 5.93 32.44
C VAL A 56 7.01 4.85 33.44
N LEU A 57 6.13 3.85 33.56
CA LEU A 57 6.35 2.65 34.37
C LEU A 57 6.53 1.47 33.41
N THR A 58 7.59 0.72 33.57
CA THR A 58 7.85 -0.52 32.80
C THR A 58 8.47 -1.58 33.67
N GLN A 59 8.44 -2.81 33.20
CA GLN A 59 9.13 -3.92 33.80
C GLN A 59 10.42 -4.22 33.03
N SER A 60 11.53 -4.21 33.72
CA SER A 60 12.83 -4.60 33.13
C SER A 60 12.92 -6.11 32.96
N ALA A 61 13.89 -6.58 32.16
CA ALA A 61 14.13 -8.00 31.91
C ALA A 61 14.38 -8.83 33.20
N ASP A 62 14.86 -8.17 34.27
CA ASP A 62 15.06 -8.75 35.61
C ASP A 62 13.75 -8.90 36.42
N GLY A 63 12.60 -8.57 35.83
CA GLY A 63 11.29 -8.63 36.47
C GLY A 63 11.00 -7.46 37.42
N LYS A 64 11.92 -6.51 37.61
CA LYS A 64 11.70 -5.35 38.50
C LYS A 64 10.98 -4.23 37.79
N ASN A 65 10.04 -3.62 38.50
CA ASN A 65 9.36 -2.41 38.02
C ASN A 65 10.34 -1.22 38.08
N ARG A 66 10.39 -0.49 36.96
CA ARG A 66 11.17 0.73 36.84
C ARG A 66 10.26 1.88 36.49
N GLU A 67 10.57 3.04 37.05
CA GLU A 67 9.86 4.28 36.76
C GLU A 67 10.84 5.38 36.36
N ARG A 68 10.47 6.16 35.36
CA ARG A 68 11.24 7.34 34.96
C ARG A 68 10.30 8.45 34.51
N GLY A 69 10.60 9.66 34.92
CA GLY A 69 9.89 10.84 34.46
C GLY A 69 10.54 11.43 33.22
N PHE A 70 9.83 11.46 32.13
CA PHE A 70 10.23 12.08 30.87
C PHE A 70 9.55 13.43 30.71
N ARG A 71 10.21 14.41 30.09
CA ARG A 71 9.58 15.67 29.69
C ARG A 71 9.02 15.51 28.29
N ILE A 72 7.78 15.89 28.07
CA ILE A 72 7.14 15.85 26.75
C ILE A 72 7.77 16.92 25.86
N ALA A 73 8.49 16.53 24.81
CA ALA A 73 9.10 17.41 23.80
C ALA A 73 8.06 17.91 22.80
N GLY A 74 7.22 17.01 22.34
CA GLY A 74 6.19 17.28 21.35
C GLY A 74 5.11 16.22 21.34
N THR A 75 4.13 16.42 20.50
CA THR A 75 3.12 15.43 20.17
C THR A 75 3.18 15.11 18.69
N PHE A 76 2.87 13.89 18.30
CA PHE A 76 2.72 13.52 16.91
C PHE A 76 1.25 13.29 16.56
N ASP A 77 0.93 13.60 15.32
CA ASP A 77 -0.36 13.36 14.70
C ASP A 77 -0.17 12.30 13.61
N ALA A 78 -1.01 11.28 13.65
CA ALA A 78 -1.05 10.18 12.70
C ALA A 78 -2.46 10.08 12.08
N ASP A 79 -3.06 11.25 11.78
CA ASP A 79 -4.37 11.42 11.14
C ASP A 79 -5.50 10.64 11.86
N GLY A 80 -5.46 10.62 13.22
CA GLY A 80 -6.49 10.00 14.06
C GLY A 80 -6.39 8.49 14.21
N THR A 81 -5.30 7.86 13.75
CA THR A 81 -5.11 6.41 13.86
C THR A 81 -4.91 5.93 15.29
N SER A 82 -5.07 4.64 15.51
CA SER A 82 -4.80 3.99 16.80
C SER A 82 -3.35 4.15 17.29
N LEU A 83 -2.43 4.47 16.38
CA LEU A 83 -1.02 4.74 16.68
C LEU A 83 -0.85 5.88 17.67
N GLU A 84 -1.65 6.94 17.57
CA GLU A 84 -1.60 8.07 18.50
C GLU A 84 -1.96 7.70 19.95
N LYS A 85 -2.68 6.61 20.14
CA LYS A 85 -3.09 6.12 21.47
C LYS A 85 -2.13 5.09 22.04
N ALA A 86 -1.43 4.37 21.14
CA ALA A 86 -0.66 3.18 21.48
C ALA A 86 0.83 3.44 21.62
N PHE A 87 1.39 4.44 20.91
CA PHE A 87 2.84 4.64 20.83
C PHE A 87 3.32 5.91 21.54
N ALA A 88 4.54 5.80 22.06
CA ALA A 88 5.33 6.92 22.56
C ALA A 88 6.79 6.71 22.16
N PHE A 89 7.49 7.77 21.79
CA PHE A 89 8.87 7.70 21.31
C PHE A 89 9.84 8.40 22.25
N THR A 90 11.03 7.82 22.44
CA THR A 90 12.14 8.43 23.18
C THR A 90 13.47 8.09 22.52
N GLY A 91 14.54 8.77 22.89
CA GLY A 91 15.87 8.46 22.36
C GLY A 91 16.36 7.07 22.76
N LEU A 92 17.04 6.37 21.83
CA LEU A 92 17.49 4.99 22.02
C LEU A 92 18.41 4.82 23.23
N ALA A 93 19.43 5.65 23.37
CA ALA A 93 20.36 5.60 24.50
C ALA A 93 19.68 5.97 25.81
N SER A 94 18.71 6.88 25.77
CA SER A 94 17.88 7.23 26.91
C SER A 94 17.05 6.05 27.41
N ALA A 95 16.41 5.29 26.49
CA ALA A 95 15.68 4.07 26.85
C ALA A 95 16.60 2.97 27.36
N GLN A 96 17.73 2.74 26.71
CA GLN A 96 18.74 1.78 27.18
C GLN A 96 19.21 2.10 28.61
N SER A 97 19.47 3.39 28.92
CA SER A 97 19.83 3.83 30.28
C SER A 97 18.72 3.59 31.31
N PHE A 98 17.46 3.71 30.87
CA PHE A 98 16.28 3.48 31.71
C PHE A 98 16.07 2.00 32.03
N LEU A 99 16.31 1.13 31.04
CA LEU A 99 16.15 -0.32 31.17
C LEU A 99 17.38 -1.04 31.75
N ARG A 100 18.52 -0.33 31.82
CA ARG A 100 19.80 -0.92 32.24
C ARG A 100 19.71 -1.48 33.64
N ASP A 101 20.13 -2.73 33.78
CA ASP A 101 20.39 -3.31 35.11
C ASP A 101 21.67 -2.69 35.72
N GLN A 102 21.56 -2.21 36.96
CA GLN A 102 22.70 -1.63 37.66
C GLN A 102 23.77 -2.68 38.04
N THR A 103 23.43 -3.96 37.95
CA THR A 103 24.30 -5.06 38.33
C THR A 103 25.07 -5.68 37.17
N THR A 104 24.54 -5.63 35.95
CA THR A 104 25.18 -6.15 34.75
C THR A 104 25.28 -5.05 33.71
N ASN A 105 26.48 -4.77 33.23
CA ASN A 105 26.78 -3.74 32.23
C ASN A 105 26.27 -4.15 30.82
N GLU A 106 25.46 -5.20 30.72
CA GLU A 106 25.15 -5.93 29.49
C GLU A 106 24.15 -5.25 28.55
N THR A 107 23.40 -4.23 29.00
CA THR A 107 22.39 -3.57 28.16
C THR A 107 22.88 -2.37 27.36
N ALA A 108 24.17 -1.98 27.52
CA ALA A 108 24.73 -0.89 26.74
C ALA A 108 24.93 -1.34 25.27
N GLY A 109 24.24 -0.69 24.35
CA GLY A 109 24.36 -0.96 22.91
C GLY A 109 23.44 -2.08 22.36
N LEU A 110 22.59 -2.70 23.19
CA LEU A 110 21.61 -3.67 22.69
C LEU A 110 20.42 -2.95 22.04
N VAL A 111 20.01 -3.47 20.91
CA VAL A 111 18.79 -3.09 20.22
C VAL A 111 17.86 -4.30 20.12
N THR A 112 16.57 -4.08 20.18
CA THR A 112 15.57 -5.16 20.10
C THR A 112 15.39 -5.60 18.67
N GLU A 113 15.42 -4.65 17.74
CA GLU A 113 15.14 -4.85 16.33
C GLU A 113 16.00 -3.91 15.47
N VAL A 114 16.41 -4.42 14.32
CA VAL A 114 17.06 -3.63 13.27
C VAL A 114 16.27 -3.89 11.98
N SER A 115 15.72 -2.84 11.41
CA SER A 115 14.94 -2.92 10.19
C SER A 115 15.76 -2.49 8.98
N PHE A 116 15.60 -3.20 7.88
CA PHE A 116 16.24 -2.91 6.60
C PHE A 116 15.18 -2.65 5.54
N LEU A 117 15.33 -1.59 4.78
CA LEU A 117 14.52 -1.31 3.60
C LEU A 117 15.24 -1.82 2.35
N LEU A 118 14.58 -2.70 1.61
CA LEU A 118 15.07 -3.18 0.33
C LEU A 118 14.61 -2.23 -0.79
N THR A 119 15.52 -1.96 -1.71
CA THR A 119 15.23 -1.09 -2.86
C THR A 119 14.34 -1.78 -3.88
N GLU A 120 14.44 -3.11 -3.99
CA GLU A 120 13.69 -3.91 -4.96
C GLU A 120 13.19 -5.20 -4.31
N GLU A 121 11.93 -5.54 -4.53
CA GLU A 121 11.28 -6.75 -4.02
C GLU A 121 11.96 -8.06 -4.44
N PRO A 122 12.46 -8.24 -5.69
CA PRO A 122 13.14 -9.45 -6.11
C PRO A 122 14.40 -9.79 -5.32
N LEU A 123 15.02 -8.80 -4.69
CA LEU A 123 16.24 -8.98 -3.89
C LEU A 123 15.96 -9.54 -2.49
N ARG A 124 14.72 -9.71 -2.09
CA ARG A 124 14.32 -10.10 -0.74
C ARG A 124 14.90 -11.44 -0.30
N GLU A 125 14.77 -12.48 -1.12
CA GLU A 125 15.26 -13.82 -0.76
C GLU A 125 16.78 -13.85 -0.65
N VAL A 126 17.47 -13.11 -1.52
CA VAL A 126 18.93 -12.97 -1.49
C VAL A 126 19.34 -12.20 -0.23
N ALA A 127 18.68 -11.09 0.08
CA ALA A 127 18.99 -10.30 1.26
C ALA A 127 18.78 -11.08 2.56
N VAL A 128 17.69 -11.85 2.70
CA VAL A 128 17.46 -12.70 3.86
C VAL A 128 18.58 -13.72 4.01
N SER A 129 18.95 -14.41 2.93
CA SER A 129 20.02 -15.42 2.97
C SER A 129 21.39 -14.83 3.30
N GLU A 130 21.71 -13.64 2.80
CA GLU A 130 22.97 -12.95 3.14
C GLU A 130 22.98 -12.48 4.61
N LEU A 131 21.86 -11.96 5.10
CA LEU A 131 21.74 -11.55 6.49
C LEU A 131 21.86 -12.73 7.45
N GLU A 132 21.30 -13.90 7.12
CA GLU A 132 21.46 -15.13 7.91
C GLU A 132 22.93 -15.57 8.03
N VAL A 133 23.72 -15.38 6.97
CA VAL A 133 25.16 -15.65 7.00
C VAL A 133 25.92 -14.65 7.89
N VAL A 134 25.53 -13.38 7.83
CA VAL A 134 26.19 -12.32 8.61
C VAL A 134 25.79 -12.37 10.09
N PHE A 135 24.55 -12.76 10.38
CA PHE A 135 23.97 -12.80 11.72
C PHE A 135 23.42 -14.18 12.08
N PRO A 136 24.25 -15.22 12.18
CA PRO A 136 23.80 -16.62 12.32
C PRO A 136 23.02 -16.92 13.61
N ASN A 137 23.08 -16.03 14.61
CA ASN A 137 22.39 -16.19 15.89
C ASN A 137 21.25 -15.18 16.09
N LYS A 138 20.78 -14.57 15.02
CA LYS A 138 19.66 -13.63 15.05
C LYS A 138 18.49 -14.21 14.27
N ASP A 139 17.31 -13.86 14.71
CA ASP A 139 16.07 -14.17 13.99
C ASP A 139 15.87 -13.12 12.90
N ILE A 140 15.94 -13.57 11.64
CA ILE A 140 15.78 -12.72 10.47
C ILE A 140 14.44 -13.06 9.85
N ALA A 141 13.54 -12.12 9.92
CA ALA A 141 12.16 -12.30 9.44
C ALA A 141 11.77 -11.20 8.48
N ASP A 142 11.16 -11.58 7.40
CA ASP A 142 10.44 -10.67 6.49
C ASP A 142 9.16 -10.18 7.19
N TRP A 143 8.72 -8.97 6.86
CA TRP A 143 7.47 -8.40 7.38
C TRP A 143 6.25 -9.30 7.13
N ARG A 144 6.25 -10.08 6.06
CA ARG A 144 5.17 -11.03 5.73
C ARG A 144 5.08 -12.19 6.74
N VAL A 145 6.22 -12.57 7.31
CA VAL A 145 6.27 -13.58 8.36
C VAL A 145 5.86 -12.99 9.71
N LEU A 146 6.24 -11.73 9.95
CA LEU A 146 5.89 -11.02 11.18
C LEU A 146 4.40 -10.63 11.22
N GLN A 147 3.82 -10.30 10.07
CA GLN A 147 2.42 -9.87 9.95
C GLN A 147 1.68 -10.67 8.85
N PRO A 148 1.46 -11.97 9.03
CA PRO A 148 0.87 -12.83 8.02
C PRO A 148 -0.54 -12.38 7.60
N GLN A 149 -1.33 -11.85 8.54
CA GLN A 149 -2.67 -11.33 8.24
C GLN A 149 -2.65 -10.17 7.24
N VAL A 150 -1.69 -9.26 7.41
CA VAL A 150 -1.52 -8.14 6.49
C VAL A 150 -1.03 -8.63 5.12
N ALA A 151 -0.08 -9.58 5.12
CA ALA A 151 0.42 -10.19 3.89
C ALA A 151 -0.69 -10.91 3.09
N GLU A 152 -1.54 -11.69 3.77
CA GLU A 152 -2.69 -12.35 3.15
C GLU A 152 -3.70 -11.34 2.58
N MET A 153 -3.89 -10.21 3.26
CA MET A 153 -4.77 -9.15 2.78
C MET A 153 -4.27 -8.52 1.47
N PHE A 154 -2.96 -8.31 1.33
CA PHE A 154 -2.37 -7.84 0.06
C PHE A 154 -2.55 -8.87 -1.06
N VAL A 155 -2.29 -10.15 -0.80
CA VAL A 155 -2.51 -11.23 -1.78
C VAL A 155 -3.98 -11.29 -2.21
N LEU A 156 -4.92 -11.13 -1.27
CA LEU A 156 -6.34 -11.11 -1.57
C LEU A 156 -6.74 -9.86 -2.37
N ALA A 157 -6.15 -8.70 -2.05
CA ALA A 157 -6.38 -7.46 -2.80
C ALA A 157 -5.92 -7.60 -4.26
N ASP A 158 -4.71 -8.12 -4.49
CA ASP A 158 -4.20 -8.39 -5.84
C ASP A 158 -5.10 -9.38 -6.60
N ALA A 159 -5.47 -10.49 -5.97
CA ALA A 159 -6.40 -11.46 -6.57
C ALA A 159 -7.74 -10.82 -6.93
N SER A 160 -8.25 -9.92 -6.09
CA SER A 160 -9.51 -9.21 -6.30
C SER A 160 -9.44 -8.31 -7.55
N ILE A 161 -8.32 -7.64 -7.77
CA ILE A 161 -8.09 -6.82 -8.97
C ILE A 161 -8.23 -7.67 -10.25
N TYR A 162 -7.59 -8.85 -10.28
CA TYR A 162 -7.69 -9.75 -11.43
C TYR A 162 -9.11 -10.29 -11.64
N ILE A 163 -9.82 -10.62 -10.56
CA ILE A 163 -11.22 -11.09 -10.64
C ILE A 163 -12.12 -9.99 -11.19
N ILE A 164 -12.03 -8.77 -10.68
CA ILE A 164 -12.80 -7.62 -11.15
C ILE A 164 -12.49 -7.34 -12.61
N PHE A 165 -11.20 -7.36 -12.98
CA PHE A 165 -10.78 -7.20 -14.36
C PHE A 165 -11.39 -8.27 -15.28
N LEU A 166 -11.35 -9.54 -14.88
CA LEU A 166 -11.93 -10.65 -15.66
C LEU A 166 -13.45 -10.46 -15.85
N LEU A 167 -14.16 -10.06 -14.80
CA LEU A 167 -15.61 -9.79 -14.88
C LEU A 167 -15.92 -8.61 -15.82
N MET A 168 -15.14 -7.53 -15.72
CA MET A 168 -15.29 -6.38 -16.62
C MET A 168 -14.98 -6.74 -18.07
N MET A 169 -13.92 -7.53 -18.31
CA MET A 169 -13.58 -8.01 -19.64
C MET A 169 -14.66 -8.93 -20.21
N GLY A 170 -15.24 -9.80 -19.39
CA GLY A 170 -16.38 -10.65 -19.79
C GLY A 170 -17.58 -9.82 -20.21
N GLY A 171 -17.94 -8.81 -19.43
CA GLY A 171 -19.02 -7.87 -19.76
C GLY A 171 -18.77 -7.08 -21.05
N LEU A 172 -17.53 -6.58 -21.22
CA LEU A 172 -17.11 -5.87 -22.43
C LEU A 172 -17.15 -6.77 -23.66
N ALA A 173 -16.64 -8.00 -23.57
CA ALA A 173 -16.66 -8.97 -24.66
C ALA A 173 -18.11 -9.30 -25.07
N PHE A 174 -19.00 -9.52 -24.09
CA PHE A 174 -20.41 -9.77 -24.35
C PHE A 174 -21.10 -8.57 -25.02
N GLY A 175 -20.88 -7.35 -24.53
CA GLY A 175 -21.37 -6.12 -25.11
C GLY A 175 -20.88 -5.91 -26.55
N LEU A 176 -19.58 -6.15 -26.79
CA LEU A 176 -18.96 -6.04 -28.09
C LEU A 176 -19.58 -7.04 -29.09
N VAL A 177 -19.69 -8.33 -28.73
CA VAL A 177 -20.32 -9.36 -29.57
C VAL A 177 -21.75 -8.98 -29.93
N ASN A 178 -22.53 -8.53 -28.94
CA ASN A 178 -23.94 -8.12 -29.18
C ASN A 178 -24.02 -6.94 -30.15
N THR A 179 -23.17 -5.93 -29.97
CA THR A 179 -23.12 -4.74 -30.84
C THR A 179 -22.68 -5.11 -32.25
N LEU A 180 -21.70 -6.01 -32.40
CA LEU A 180 -21.22 -6.46 -33.71
C LEU A 180 -22.25 -7.30 -34.44
N ILE A 181 -22.98 -8.20 -33.74
CA ILE A 181 -24.08 -8.96 -34.33
C ILE A 181 -25.14 -7.99 -34.88
N ALA A 182 -25.56 -6.98 -34.09
CA ALA A 182 -26.52 -5.97 -34.56
C ALA A 182 -25.99 -5.22 -35.79
N ALA A 183 -24.73 -4.75 -35.79
CA ALA A 183 -24.15 -4.04 -36.91
C ALA A 183 -24.03 -4.90 -38.17
N VAL A 184 -23.69 -6.19 -38.03
CA VAL A 184 -23.65 -7.12 -39.17
C VAL A 184 -25.07 -7.37 -39.70
N MET A 185 -26.05 -7.55 -38.82
CA MET A 185 -27.45 -7.78 -39.24
C MET A 185 -28.04 -6.57 -39.97
N GLU A 186 -27.73 -5.33 -39.57
CA GLU A 186 -28.15 -4.12 -40.29
C GLU A 186 -27.57 -4.06 -41.72
N ARG A 187 -26.36 -4.59 -41.93
CA ARG A 187 -25.64 -4.56 -43.22
C ARG A 187 -25.67 -5.86 -44.01
N VAL A 188 -26.46 -6.85 -43.56
CA VAL A 188 -26.52 -8.19 -44.21
C VAL A 188 -26.80 -8.08 -45.71
N ARG A 189 -27.66 -7.17 -46.13
CA ARG A 189 -28.01 -6.95 -47.53
C ARG A 189 -26.82 -6.40 -48.35
N GLU A 190 -26.06 -5.49 -47.80
CA GLU A 190 -24.85 -4.91 -48.42
C GLU A 190 -23.77 -5.97 -48.56
N LEU A 191 -23.51 -6.72 -47.46
CA LEU A 191 -22.55 -7.82 -47.44
C LEU A 191 -22.95 -8.94 -48.42
N GLY A 192 -24.26 -9.22 -48.56
CA GLY A 192 -24.76 -10.16 -49.53
C GLY A 192 -24.56 -9.71 -50.98
N MET A 193 -24.72 -8.42 -51.28
CA MET A 193 -24.40 -7.82 -52.57
C MET A 193 -22.92 -7.98 -52.95
N LEU A 194 -22.00 -7.67 -51.99
CA LEU A 194 -20.58 -7.83 -52.22
C LEU A 194 -20.19 -9.27 -52.56
N ARG A 195 -20.85 -10.23 -51.92
CA ARG A 195 -20.63 -11.66 -52.23
C ARG A 195 -21.19 -12.05 -53.60
N ALA A 196 -22.35 -11.46 -53.99
CA ALA A 196 -22.96 -11.73 -55.32
C ALA A 196 -22.09 -11.21 -56.48
N ILE A 197 -21.29 -10.14 -56.27
CA ILE A 197 -20.32 -9.60 -57.22
C ILE A 197 -19.00 -10.43 -57.25
N GLY A 198 -18.89 -11.47 -56.36
CA GLY A 198 -17.74 -12.37 -56.37
C GLY A 198 -16.71 -12.13 -55.25
N MET A 199 -16.99 -11.27 -54.26
CA MET A 199 -16.09 -11.05 -53.16
C MET A 199 -15.96 -12.31 -52.29
N GLN A 200 -14.72 -12.68 -51.98
CA GLN A 200 -14.45 -13.86 -51.16
C GLN A 200 -14.95 -13.65 -49.71
N ARG A 201 -15.52 -14.72 -49.11
CA ARG A 201 -15.96 -14.68 -47.70
C ARG A 201 -14.89 -14.17 -46.74
N ARG A 202 -13.63 -14.53 -46.97
CA ARG A 202 -12.50 -14.09 -46.13
C ARG A 202 -12.30 -12.57 -46.12
N VAL A 203 -12.55 -11.90 -47.26
CA VAL A 203 -12.40 -10.46 -47.39
C VAL A 203 -13.54 -9.74 -46.65
N VAL A 204 -14.77 -10.25 -46.77
CA VAL A 204 -15.90 -9.71 -46.01
C VAL A 204 -15.69 -9.85 -44.48
N LEU A 205 -15.21 -11.04 -44.05
CA LEU A 205 -14.88 -11.28 -42.66
C LEU A 205 -13.78 -10.33 -42.17
N ALA A 206 -12.71 -10.18 -42.96
CA ALA A 206 -11.62 -9.29 -42.63
C ALA A 206 -12.06 -7.83 -42.48
N GLN A 207 -12.99 -7.37 -43.32
CA GLN A 207 -13.55 -6.01 -43.23
C GLN A 207 -14.25 -5.79 -41.90
N VAL A 208 -15.12 -6.72 -41.48
CA VAL A 208 -15.84 -6.63 -40.19
C VAL A 208 -14.87 -6.63 -39.01
N VAL A 209 -13.87 -7.51 -39.05
CA VAL A 209 -12.86 -7.59 -37.98
C VAL A 209 -12.03 -6.31 -37.90
N VAL A 210 -11.57 -5.77 -39.04
CA VAL A 210 -10.79 -4.52 -39.06
C VAL A 210 -11.62 -3.34 -38.55
N GLU A 211 -12.88 -3.23 -38.98
CA GLU A 211 -13.80 -2.18 -38.51
C GLU A 211 -13.97 -2.26 -36.97
N SER A 212 -14.18 -3.46 -36.45
CA SER A 212 -14.30 -3.71 -35.01
C SER A 212 -13.03 -3.32 -34.25
N MET A 213 -11.87 -3.69 -34.79
CA MET A 213 -10.57 -3.36 -34.18
C MET A 213 -10.31 -1.84 -34.16
N MET A 214 -10.67 -1.13 -35.25
CA MET A 214 -10.56 0.33 -35.27
C MET A 214 -11.43 1.01 -34.21
N ILE A 215 -12.69 0.59 -34.07
CA ILE A 215 -13.59 1.11 -33.03
C ILE A 215 -13.03 0.84 -31.65
N MET A 216 -12.49 -0.36 -31.43
CA MET A 216 -11.89 -0.73 -30.14
C MET A 216 -10.62 0.08 -29.81
N CYS A 217 -9.74 0.30 -30.80
CA CYS A 217 -8.58 1.15 -30.61
C CYS A 217 -8.98 2.56 -30.18
N VAL A 218 -9.98 3.15 -30.84
CA VAL A 218 -10.52 4.46 -30.45
C VAL A 218 -11.10 4.43 -29.04
N GLY A 219 -11.86 3.36 -28.71
CA GLY A 219 -12.42 3.17 -27.37
C GLY A 219 -11.36 3.06 -26.27
N ILE A 220 -10.27 2.31 -26.54
CA ILE A 220 -9.14 2.17 -25.59
C ILE A 220 -8.45 3.52 -25.39
N VAL A 221 -8.17 4.27 -26.44
CA VAL A 221 -7.55 5.60 -26.33
C VAL A 221 -8.41 6.55 -25.49
N LEU A 222 -9.71 6.59 -25.77
CA LEU A 222 -10.64 7.42 -24.99
C LEU A 222 -10.76 6.95 -23.54
N GLY A 223 -10.80 5.63 -23.33
CA GLY A 223 -10.84 5.03 -21.99
C GLY A 223 -9.58 5.31 -21.18
N LEU A 224 -8.40 5.19 -21.78
CA LEU A 224 -7.13 5.56 -21.15
C LEU A 224 -7.09 7.04 -20.79
N ALA A 225 -7.50 7.92 -21.71
CA ALA A 225 -7.55 9.36 -21.44
C ALA A 225 -8.50 9.68 -20.27
N ALA A 226 -9.69 9.09 -20.27
CA ALA A 226 -10.65 9.26 -19.18
C ALA A 226 -10.14 8.69 -17.84
N GLY A 227 -9.50 7.52 -17.87
CA GLY A 227 -8.89 6.90 -16.70
C GLY A 227 -7.76 7.73 -16.10
N CYS A 228 -6.83 8.21 -16.94
CA CYS A 228 -5.74 9.10 -16.51
C CYS A 228 -6.27 10.42 -15.92
N LEU A 229 -7.29 11.01 -16.54
CA LEU A 229 -7.94 12.21 -16.01
C LEU A 229 -8.63 11.93 -14.67
N GLY A 230 -9.26 10.77 -14.51
CA GLY A 230 -9.89 10.36 -13.25
C GLY A 230 -8.86 10.21 -12.13
N VAL A 231 -7.75 9.53 -12.38
CA VAL A 231 -6.65 9.39 -11.40
C VAL A 231 -6.03 10.74 -11.07
N TRP A 232 -5.83 11.60 -12.08
CA TRP A 232 -5.32 12.95 -11.85
C TRP A 232 -6.28 13.80 -11.01
N ALA A 233 -7.59 13.73 -11.26
CA ALA A 233 -8.60 14.45 -10.48
C ALA A 233 -8.71 13.96 -9.03
N LEU A 234 -8.30 12.71 -8.75
CA LEU A 234 -8.30 12.09 -7.42
C LEU A 234 -6.91 12.05 -6.78
N SER A 235 -5.93 12.78 -7.35
CA SER A 235 -4.54 12.80 -6.85
C SER A 235 -4.42 13.36 -5.43
N ASP A 236 -5.37 14.19 -4.99
CA ASP A 236 -5.44 14.69 -3.62
C ASP A 236 -5.87 13.62 -2.59
N GLY A 237 -6.22 12.43 -3.08
CA GLY A 237 -6.67 11.30 -2.26
C GLY A 237 -8.18 11.26 -2.06
N ILE A 238 -8.66 10.05 -1.82
CA ILE A 238 -10.05 9.77 -1.47
C ILE A 238 -10.14 9.64 0.04
N ASP A 239 -10.89 10.52 0.69
CA ASP A 239 -11.13 10.47 2.12
C ASP A 239 -12.11 9.34 2.46
N LEU A 240 -11.61 8.31 3.13
CA LEU A 240 -12.36 7.16 3.62
C LEU A 240 -12.66 7.25 5.12
N SER A 241 -12.63 8.44 5.71
CA SER A 241 -12.88 8.66 7.14
C SER A 241 -14.22 8.09 7.62
N ALA A 242 -15.21 7.96 6.74
CA ALA A 242 -16.48 7.30 7.04
C ALA A 242 -16.31 5.80 7.41
N PHE A 243 -15.21 5.19 7.03
CA PHE A 243 -14.85 3.79 7.33
C PHE A 243 -13.65 3.69 8.28
N ALA A 244 -13.26 4.80 8.92
CA ALA A 244 -12.05 4.92 9.73
C ALA A 244 -11.95 3.83 10.82
N GLU A 245 -13.05 3.48 11.51
CA GLU A 245 -13.03 2.45 12.57
C GLU A 245 -12.54 1.08 12.07
N GLY A 246 -12.88 0.71 10.83
CA GLY A 246 -12.42 -0.54 10.22
C GLY A 246 -10.97 -0.44 9.71
N ILE A 247 -10.59 0.69 9.15
CA ILE A 247 -9.26 0.94 8.57
C ILE A 247 -8.22 1.10 9.68
N ASP A 248 -8.57 1.80 10.75
CA ASP A 248 -7.72 1.98 11.94
C ASP A 248 -7.34 0.66 12.62
N ALA A 249 -8.21 -0.35 12.56
CA ALA A 249 -7.92 -1.67 13.11
C ALA A 249 -6.71 -2.34 12.43
N PHE A 250 -6.41 -1.95 11.19
CA PHE A 250 -5.27 -2.43 10.40
C PHE A 250 -4.08 -1.46 10.41
N GLY A 251 -4.17 -0.32 11.14
CA GLY A 251 -3.11 0.69 11.18
C GLY A 251 -2.89 1.43 9.87
N MET A 252 -3.87 1.41 8.96
CA MET A 252 -3.80 2.07 7.66
C MET A 252 -4.39 3.48 7.76
N SER A 253 -3.90 4.39 6.91
CA SER A 253 -4.48 5.73 6.80
C SER A 253 -5.84 5.68 6.09
N ALA A 254 -6.79 6.50 6.54
CA ALA A 254 -8.09 6.63 5.89
C ALA A 254 -8.04 7.42 4.56
N LEU A 255 -6.86 7.87 4.14
CA LEU A 255 -6.63 8.56 2.87
C LEU A 255 -6.09 7.58 1.82
N LEU A 256 -6.87 7.29 0.79
CA LEU A 256 -6.50 6.41 -0.30
C LEU A 256 -6.04 7.26 -1.50
N ILE A 257 -4.75 7.19 -1.82
CA ILE A 257 -4.17 7.90 -2.97
C ILE A 257 -4.08 6.91 -4.15
N PRO A 258 -4.82 7.12 -5.24
CA PRO A 258 -4.73 6.26 -6.41
C PRO A 258 -3.40 6.50 -7.15
N VAL A 259 -2.66 5.43 -7.40
CA VAL A 259 -1.39 5.47 -8.15
C VAL A 259 -1.55 4.72 -9.45
N LEU A 260 -1.03 5.28 -10.52
CA LEU A 260 -1.14 4.73 -11.86
C LEU A 260 0.21 4.13 -12.29
N HIS A 261 0.21 2.80 -12.51
CA HIS A 261 1.40 2.11 -13.00
C HIS A 261 1.31 1.98 -14.53
N PHE A 262 2.30 2.48 -15.24
CA PHE A 262 2.31 2.45 -16.71
C PHE A 262 2.35 1.03 -17.26
N GLU A 263 2.96 0.11 -16.56
CA GLU A 263 3.02 -1.31 -16.95
C GLU A 263 1.64 -1.94 -17.03
N ASP A 264 0.78 -1.64 -16.07
CA ASP A 264 -0.59 -2.14 -16.02
C ASP A 264 -1.44 -1.59 -17.18
N LEU A 265 -1.22 -0.33 -17.58
CA LEU A 265 -1.94 0.27 -18.72
C LEU A 265 -1.68 -0.50 -20.02
N TRP A 266 -0.42 -0.86 -20.29
CA TRP A 266 -0.06 -1.63 -21.48
C TRP A 266 -0.60 -3.04 -21.43
N LEU A 267 -0.51 -3.70 -20.28
CA LEU A 267 -0.99 -5.05 -20.07
C LEU A 267 -2.51 -5.13 -20.29
N PHE A 268 -3.27 -4.27 -19.62
CA PHE A 268 -4.74 -4.26 -19.73
C PHE A 268 -5.23 -3.82 -21.11
N SER A 269 -4.56 -2.85 -21.73
CA SER A 269 -4.89 -2.41 -23.10
C SER A 269 -4.61 -3.52 -24.11
N GLY A 270 -3.47 -4.21 -24.01
CA GLY A 270 -3.10 -5.33 -24.87
C GLY A 270 -4.07 -6.50 -24.71
N LEU A 271 -4.41 -6.85 -23.48
CA LEU A 271 -5.36 -7.93 -23.19
C LEU A 271 -6.76 -7.60 -23.72
N SER A 272 -7.20 -6.34 -23.60
CA SER A 272 -8.48 -5.86 -24.16
C SER A 272 -8.51 -5.98 -25.67
N LEU A 273 -7.40 -5.63 -26.37
CA LEU A 273 -7.28 -5.79 -27.82
C LEU A 273 -7.37 -7.26 -28.24
N ILE A 274 -6.68 -8.15 -27.53
CA ILE A 274 -6.70 -9.59 -27.83
C ILE A 274 -8.10 -10.15 -27.63
N LEU A 275 -8.74 -9.87 -26.52
CA LEU A 275 -10.11 -10.33 -26.25
C LEU A 275 -11.12 -9.79 -27.25
N GLY A 276 -11.00 -8.54 -27.63
CA GLY A 276 -11.87 -7.96 -28.63
C GLY A 276 -11.63 -8.51 -30.02
N PHE A 277 -10.41 -8.81 -30.38
CA PHE A 277 -10.10 -9.55 -31.63
C PHE A 277 -10.81 -10.91 -31.64
N ILE A 278 -10.67 -11.68 -30.55
CA ILE A 278 -11.35 -12.98 -30.42
C ILE A 278 -12.86 -12.82 -30.48
N ALA A 279 -13.40 -11.84 -29.74
CA ALA A 279 -14.84 -11.55 -29.71
C ALA A 279 -15.38 -11.12 -31.09
N SER A 280 -14.59 -10.40 -31.90
CA SER A 280 -14.99 -9.95 -33.24
C SER A 280 -15.07 -11.09 -34.27
N ILE A 281 -14.39 -12.19 -34.05
CA ILE A 281 -14.42 -13.36 -34.95
C ILE A 281 -15.80 -14.05 -34.89
N PHE A 282 -16.40 -14.12 -33.69
CA PHE A 282 -17.66 -14.84 -33.49
C PHE A 282 -18.81 -14.33 -34.36
N PRO A 283 -19.16 -13.03 -34.41
CA PRO A 283 -20.23 -12.53 -35.28
C PRO A 283 -19.83 -12.47 -36.76
N ALA A 284 -18.55 -12.58 -37.09
CA ALA A 284 -18.03 -12.57 -38.44
C ALA A 284 -18.08 -13.97 -39.12
N LEU A 285 -18.20 -15.06 -38.35
CA LEU A 285 -18.38 -16.43 -38.86
C LEU A 285 -19.79 -16.71 -39.33
#